data_e1401dc4f1785baf8796007de88cd23b
#
_entry.id   e1401dc4f1785baf8796007de88cd23b
#
_cell.length_a   1.000
_cell.length_b   1.000
_cell.length_c   1.000
_cell.angle_alpha   90.00
_cell.angle_beta   90.00
_cell.angle_gamma   90.00
#
_symmetry.space_group_name_H-M   'P 1'
#
loop_
_entity.id
_entity.type
_entity.pdbx_description
1 polymer ?
#
loop_
_entity_poly.entity_id
_entity_poly.type
_entity_poly.pdbx_seq_one_letter_code
_entity_poly.pdbx_strand_id
1 'polypeptide(L)'
;MNAPARIMCTPATGRPISVLIIDDSAVARASLSRMIEGVDTLRLEAAVDGAARAITALNEVHVDVILLDLEMPGWSGLAALPELLVAGRGAKILVVSSTARSGAEATLRALAAGAADTLAKPEAGHLNQAFQSVLVDRIERLGRAMLHDRAASPFVLRDEPVTAISLLAIGASTGGLSALAAFFAALPRSFTSPIVVTQHLPPSFMPYFADQLSAMAGRFAHVAQEGRIIEGGEITVAPGPDHLLVTREGADFVARLSDQSTATRCYPSVDPMLASVAEVAGPRAVAIILTGMGRDGTQGASRIVAAGGSVLVQDRASSAVWGMPGSVAQAGLACVAAAPAALAAHVARRGAV
;
A
#
# COMPACT_ATOMS: atom_id res chain seq x y z
N MET A 1 39.89 10.44 20.58
CA MET A 1 38.55 11.06 20.35
C MET A 1 38.33 11.08 18.86
N ASN A 2 37.63 10.05 18.33
CA ASN A 2 37.28 9.96 16.92
C ASN A 2 35.83 10.40 16.77
N ALA A 3 35.61 11.49 16.02
CA ALA A 3 34.29 11.92 15.62
C ALA A 3 33.64 10.91 14.66
N PRO A 4 32.34 10.60 14.78
CA PRO A 4 31.69 9.69 13.85
C PRO A 4 31.61 10.33 12.46
N ALA A 5 31.98 9.57 11.44
CA ALA A 5 31.91 9.94 10.05
C ALA A 5 30.44 10.26 9.67
N ARG A 6 30.17 11.49 9.23
CA ARG A 6 28.95 11.88 8.54
C ARG A 6 28.89 11.07 7.24
N ILE A 7 27.91 10.18 7.16
CA ILE A 7 27.54 9.57 5.88
C ILE A 7 26.95 10.71 5.04
N MET A 8 27.77 11.26 4.16
CA MET A 8 27.30 12.22 3.14
C MET A 8 26.51 11.41 2.10
N CYS A 9 25.19 11.46 2.23
CA CYS A 9 24.30 11.02 1.18
C CYS A 9 24.46 12.01 0.00
N THR A 10 24.92 11.52 -1.13
CA THR A 10 25.08 12.31 -2.37
C THR A 10 23.70 12.88 -2.73
N PRO A 11 23.55 14.22 -2.97
CA PRO A 11 22.26 14.78 -3.31
C PRO A 11 21.81 14.23 -4.66
N ALA A 12 20.68 13.53 -4.70
CA ALA A 12 20.00 13.19 -5.93
C ALA A 12 19.62 14.53 -6.64
N THR A 13 20.11 14.73 -7.84
CA THR A 13 19.87 15.90 -8.71
C THR A 13 18.39 15.96 -9.12
N GLY A 14 17.54 16.53 -8.27
CA GLY A 14 16.12 16.74 -8.53
C GLY A 14 15.63 17.98 -7.77
N ARG A 15 14.57 18.64 -8.27
CA ARG A 15 13.93 19.73 -7.53
C ARG A 15 13.46 19.25 -6.15
N PRO A 16 13.41 20.10 -5.13
CA PRO A 16 12.79 19.76 -3.84
C PRO A 16 11.33 19.32 -4.02
N ILE A 17 10.90 18.36 -3.21
CA ILE A 17 9.52 17.89 -3.17
C ILE A 17 8.67 18.94 -2.45
N SER A 18 7.66 19.47 -3.14
CA SER A 18 6.76 20.49 -2.63
C SER A 18 5.65 19.89 -1.76
N VAL A 19 5.44 20.47 -0.57
CA VAL A 19 4.56 19.95 0.47
C VAL A 19 3.53 20.98 0.90
N LEU A 20 2.26 20.57 1.04
CA LEU A 20 1.19 21.32 1.68
C LEU A 20 0.79 20.61 2.99
N ILE A 21 0.62 21.38 4.08
CA ILE A 21 0.12 20.87 5.36
C ILE A 21 -1.32 21.36 5.57
N ILE A 22 -2.22 20.42 5.96
CA ILE A 22 -3.61 20.69 6.32
C ILE A 22 -3.86 20.07 7.69
N ASP A 23 -3.96 20.88 8.75
CA ASP A 23 -4.16 20.45 10.13
C ASP A 23 -4.74 21.63 10.92
N ASP A 24 -5.80 21.47 11.70
CA ASP A 24 -6.45 22.56 12.45
C ASP A 24 -5.65 23.02 13.66
N SER A 25 -4.79 22.16 14.20
CA SER A 25 -3.92 22.47 15.34
C SER A 25 -2.74 23.37 14.92
N ALA A 26 -2.72 24.60 15.41
CA ALA A 26 -1.60 25.52 15.17
C ALA A 26 -0.24 24.96 15.65
N VAL A 27 -0.25 24.18 16.74
CA VAL A 27 0.96 23.54 17.30
C VAL A 27 1.45 22.42 16.38
N ALA A 28 0.54 21.57 15.90
CA ALA A 28 0.88 20.49 14.95
C ALA A 28 1.41 21.10 13.65
N ARG A 29 0.72 22.08 13.07
CA ARG A 29 1.19 22.78 11.86
C ARG A 29 2.59 23.35 12.01
N ALA A 30 2.85 24.11 13.11
CA ALA A 30 4.16 24.70 13.36
C ALA A 30 5.27 23.64 13.55
N SER A 31 4.94 22.52 14.16
CA SER A 31 5.90 21.42 14.36
C SER A 31 6.21 20.68 13.05
N LEU A 32 5.18 20.33 12.26
CA LEU A 32 5.34 19.72 10.95
C LEU A 32 6.09 20.66 9.98
N SER A 33 5.78 21.96 9.98
CA SER A 33 6.49 22.96 9.16
C SER A 33 7.99 22.96 9.45
N ARG A 34 8.37 23.04 10.73
CA ARG A 34 9.79 23.00 11.16
C ARG A 34 10.49 21.71 10.74
N MET A 35 9.78 20.57 10.78
CA MET A 35 10.34 19.29 10.35
C MET A 35 10.64 19.24 8.86
N ILE A 36 9.78 19.86 8.04
CA ILE A 36 9.93 19.93 6.59
C ILE A 36 10.99 20.96 6.19
N GLU A 37 10.95 22.16 6.77
CA GLU A 37 11.89 23.26 6.48
C GLU A 37 13.34 22.93 6.84
N GLY A 38 13.55 22.00 7.78
CA GLY A 38 14.87 21.49 8.17
C GLY A 38 15.51 20.49 7.21
N VAL A 39 14.89 20.21 6.04
CA VAL A 39 15.33 19.17 5.10
C VAL A 39 15.47 19.73 3.68
N ASP A 40 16.68 19.79 3.15
CA ASP A 40 17.01 20.41 1.85
C ASP A 40 16.27 19.78 0.65
N THR A 41 15.82 18.54 0.77
CA THR A 41 15.08 17.81 -0.28
C THR A 41 13.59 18.13 -0.31
N LEU A 42 13.08 18.88 0.67
CA LEU A 42 11.67 19.22 0.82
C LEU A 42 11.48 20.74 0.75
N ARG A 43 10.31 21.18 0.28
CA ARG A 43 9.91 22.59 0.26
C ARG A 43 8.47 22.72 0.74
N LEU A 44 8.26 23.45 1.84
CA LEU A 44 6.94 23.79 2.32
C LEU A 44 6.35 24.91 1.46
N GLU A 45 5.22 24.66 0.78
CA GLU A 45 4.52 25.66 -0.03
C GLU A 45 3.50 26.43 0.81
N ALA A 46 2.75 25.71 1.65
CA ALA A 46 1.78 26.30 2.57
C ALA A 46 1.48 25.39 3.75
N ALA A 47 1.00 25.98 4.85
CA ALA A 47 0.45 25.27 6.01
C ALA A 47 -0.85 25.96 6.43
N VAL A 48 -1.98 25.24 6.25
CA VAL A 48 -3.32 25.82 6.40
C VAL A 48 -4.13 25.06 7.45
N ASP A 49 -5.14 25.71 8.02
CA ASP A 49 -5.95 25.22 9.14
C ASP A 49 -7.22 24.49 8.71
N GLY A 50 -7.40 24.23 7.42
CA GLY A 50 -8.56 23.51 6.95
C GLY A 50 -8.64 23.37 5.43
N ALA A 51 -9.57 22.53 5.00
CA ALA A 51 -9.70 22.09 3.60
C ALA A 51 -10.03 23.23 2.63
N ALA A 52 -10.88 24.19 3.01
CA ALA A 52 -11.24 25.31 2.14
C ALA A 52 -10.02 26.18 1.76
N ARG A 53 -9.16 26.50 2.74
CA ARG A 53 -7.90 27.21 2.49
C ARG A 53 -6.90 26.38 1.68
N ALA A 54 -6.90 25.06 1.90
CA ALA A 54 -6.06 24.15 1.13
C ALA A 54 -6.44 24.15 -0.35
N ILE A 55 -7.73 24.06 -0.68
CA ILE A 55 -8.22 24.13 -2.07
C ILE A 55 -7.86 25.46 -2.72
N THR A 56 -7.98 26.58 -1.99
CA THR A 56 -7.54 27.88 -2.49
C THR A 56 -6.04 27.87 -2.80
N ALA A 57 -5.20 27.41 -1.88
CA ALA A 57 -3.76 27.32 -2.10
C ALA A 57 -3.41 26.38 -3.29
N LEU A 58 -4.07 25.23 -3.44
CA LEU A 58 -3.85 24.28 -4.53
C LEU A 58 -4.23 24.85 -5.92
N ASN A 59 -5.07 25.86 -5.96
CA ASN A 59 -5.37 26.56 -7.21
C ASN A 59 -4.22 27.50 -7.65
N GLU A 60 -3.43 27.97 -6.71
CA GLU A 60 -2.34 28.93 -6.94
C GLU A 60 -0.98 28.23 -7.10
N VAL A 61 -0.74 27.16 -6.34
CA VAL A 61 0.53 26.43 -6.34
C VAL A 61 0.35 24.93 -6.63
N HIS A 62 1.34 24.36 -7.30
CA HIS A 62 1.42 22.90 -7.47
C HIS A 62 2.22 22.30 -6.31
N VAL A 63 1.70 21.22 -5.71
CA VAL A 63 2.39 20.46 -4.66
C VAL A 63 2.51 19.00 -5.06
N ASP A 64 3.56 18.33 -4.56
CA ASP A 64 3.79 16.91 -4.80
C ASP A 64 3.12 16.03 -3.73
N VAL A 65 3.12 16.51 -2.47
CA VAL A 65 2.57 15.78 -1.33
C VAL A 65 1.72 16.70 -0.45
N ILE A 66 0.56 16.21 -0.06
CA ILE A 66 -0.35 16.86 0.88
C ILE A 66 -0.33 16.06 2.19
N LEU A 67 0.03 16.68 3.31
CA LEU A 67 -0.17 16.12 4.64
C LEU A 67 -1.57 16.52 5.12
N LEU A 68 -2.41 15.54 5.43
CA LEU A 68 -3.81 15.75 5.78
C LEU A 68 -4.13 15.19 7.16
N ASP A 69 -4.59 16.05 8.07
CA ASP A 69 -5.29 15.59 9.26
C ASP A 69 -6.75 15.27 8.92
N LEU A 70 -7.26 14.17 9.46
CA LEU A 70 -8.66 13.77 9.28
C LEU A 70 -9.58 14.39 10.32
N GLU A 71 -9.08 14.67 11.51
CA GLU A 71 -9.85 15.11 12.68
C GLU A 71 -9.88 16.65 12.76
N MET A 72 -10.52 17.31 11.80
CA MET A 72 -10.68 18.75 11.78
C MET A 72 -12.15 19.15 12.04
N PRO A 73 -12.40 20.25 12.81
CA PRO A 73 -13.75 20.73 13.08
C PRO A 73 -14.42 21.28 11.81
N GLY A 74 -15.73 21.09 11.70
CA GLY A 74 -16.53 21.54 10.57
C GLY A 74 -16.36 20.64 9.36
N TRP A 75 -15.49 20.97 8.41
CA TRP A 75 -15.22 20.16 7.23
C TRP A 75 -14.04 19.22 7.49
N SER A 76 -14.35 17.98 7.91
CA SER A 76 -13.34 16.97 8.25
C SER A 76 -12.46 16.62 7.04
N GLY A 77 -11.22 16.21 7.29
CA GLY A 77 -10.29 15.80 6.25
C GLY A 77 -10.82 14.64 5.38
N LEU A 78 -11.55 13.70 5.99
CA LEU A 78 -12.18 12.60 5.26
C LEU A 78 -13.27 13.09 4.29
N ALA A 79 -14.11 14.03 4.71
CA ALA A 79 -15.16 14.59 3.86
C ALA A 79 -14.58 15.48 2.74
N ALA A 80 -13.46 16.15 2.98
CA ALA A 80 -12.78 17.01 2.02
C ALA A 80 -11.89 16.24 1.03
N LEU A 81 -11.57 14.98 1.31
CA LEU A 81 -10.61 14.18 0.54
C LEU A 81 -10.90 14.12 -0.97
N PRO A 82 -12.15 13.89 -1.45
CA PRO A 82 -12.42 13.86 -2.88
C PRO A 82 -12.07 15.19 -3.58
N GLU A 83 -12.39 16.33 -2.96
CA GLU A 83 -12.10 17.64 -3.52
C GLU A 83 -10.60 17.94 -3.48
N LEU A 84 -9.90 17.53 -2.41
CA LEU A 84 -8.45 17.66 -2.30
C LEU A 84 -7.71 16.81 -3.33
N LEU A 85 -8.21 15.61 -3.67
CA LEU A 85 -7.65 14.77 -4.74
C LEU A 85 -7.79 15.44 -6.11
N VAL A 86 -8.93 16.07 -6.39
CA VAL A 86 -9.16 16.81 -7.64
C VAL A 86 -8.28 18.07 -7.70
N ALA A 87 -8.31 18.91 -6.65
CA ALA A 87 -7.55 20.15 -6.58
C ALA A 87 -6.03 19.92 -6.58
N GLY A 88 -5.57 18.82 -5.98
CA GLY A 88 -4.16 18.42 -5.90
C GLY A 88 -3.55 18.00 -7.23
N ARG A 89 -4.35 17.78 -8.29
CA ARG A 89 -3.88 17.47 -9.66
C ARG A 89 -2.79 16.38 -9.70
N GLY A 90 -2.98 15.31 -8.93
CA GLY A 90 -2.06 14.19 -8.84
C GLY A 90 -1.15 14.20 -7.59
N ALA A 91 -1.16 15.26 -6.78
CA ALA A 91 -0.48 15.27 -5.47
C ALA A 91 -0.85 14.05 -4.64
N LYS A 92 0.12 13.44 -3.98
CA LYS A 92 -0.12 12.29 -3.11
C LYS A 92 -0.55 12.74 -1.73
N ILE A 93 -1.67 12.22 -1.23
CA ILE A 93 -2.18 12.57 0.10
C ILE A 93 -1.63 11.58 1.12
N LEU A 94 -0.84 12.07 2.07
CA LEU A 94 -0.38 11.35 3.26
C LEU A 94 -1.25 11.77 4.44
N VAL A 95 -2.05 10.84 4.94
CA VAL A 95 -2.88 11.06 6.13
C VAL A 95 -2.00 11.02 7.37
N VAL A 96 -2.07 12.05 8.20
CA VAL A 96 -1.35 12.14 9.49
C VAL A 96 -2.39 12.17 10.60
N SER A 97 -2.76 11.00 11.15
CA SER A 97 -3.91 10.84 12.05
C SER A 97 -3.54 10.29 13.41
N SER A 98 -4.46 10.43 14.39
CA SER A 98 -4.34 9.79 15.69
C SER A 98 -4.41 8.26 15.59
N THR A 99 -3.81 7.55 16.56
CA THR A 99 -3.88 6.08 16.70
C THR A 99 -5.15 5.59 17.38
N ALA A 100 -6.04 6.49 17.79
CA ALA A 100 -7.29 6.14 18.43
C ALA A 100 -8.18 5.27 17.51
N ARG A 101 -9.05 4.47 18.11
CA ARG A 101 -9.93 3.53 17.39
C ARG A 101 -10.77 4.20 16.30
N SER A 102 -11.34 5.38 16.60
CA SER A 102 -12.07 6.21 15.63
C SER A 102 -11.17 6.72 14.50
N GLY A 103 -9.91 7.06 14.80
CA GLY A 103 -8.91 7.48 13.83
C GLY A 103 -8.50 6.34 12.88
N ALA A 104 -8.42 5.09 13.35
CA ALA A 104 -8.09 3.94 12.53
C ALA A 104 -9.14 3.69 11.43
N GLU A 105 -10.43 3.69 11.79
CA GLU A 105 -11.52 3.51 10.83
C GLU A 105 -11.58 4.66 9.82
N ALA A 106 -11.48 5.91 10.26
CA ALA A 106 -11.45 7.08 9.38
C ALA A 106 -10.25 7.04 8.42
N THR A 107 -9.08 6.62 8.92
CA THR A 107 -7.85 6.47 8.12
C THR A 107 -8.02 5.42 7.03
N LEU A 108 -8.57 4.24 7.35
CA LEU A 108 -8.81 3.20 6.35
C LEU A 108 -9.81 3.66 5.28
N ARG A 109 -10.86 4.38 5.69
CA ARG A 109 -11.82 4.97 4.74
C ARG A 109 -11.13 6.01 3.84
N ALA A 110 -10.24 6.82 4.37
CA ALA A 110 -9.46 7.77 3.59
C ALA A 110 -8.52 7.06 2.59
N LEU A 111 -7.85 5.99 3.02
CA LEU A 111 -7.00 5.19 2.13
C LEU A 111 -7.81 4.52 1.00
N ALA A 112 -9.00 3.99 1.31
CA ALA A 112 -9.89 3.42 0.30
C ALA A 112 -10.43 4.48 -0.68
N ALA A 113 -10.63 5.71 -0.19
CA ALA A 113 -11.09 6.84 -0.99
C ALA A 113 -9.98 7.50 -1.84
N GLY A 114 -8.72 7.04 -1.75
CA GLY A 114 -7.63 7.48 -2.61
C GLY A 114 -6.47 8.18 -1.91
N ALA A 115 -6.46 8.29 -0.57
CA ALA A 115 -5.25 8.70 0.14
C ALA A 115 -4.13 7.67 -0.13
N ALA A 116 -2.91 8.15 -0.36
CA ALA A 116 -1.81 7.31 -0.79
C ALA A 116 -1.23 6.47 0.37
N ASP A 117 -1.08 7.07 1.55
CA ASP A 117 -0.49 6.42 2.71
C ASP A 117 -0.96 7.07 4.01
N THR A 118 -0.59 6.48 5.15
CA THR A 118 -0.91 7.01 6.49
C THR A 118 0.33 7.01 7.38
N LEU A 119 0.38 7.98 8.28
CA LEU A 119 1.37 8.07 9.35
C LEU A 119 0.66 8.38 10.67
N ALA A 120 0.83 7.51 11.66
CA ALA A 120 0.26 7.71 12.98
C ALA A 120 0.99 8.82 13.74
N LYS A 121 0.24 9.79 14.30
CA LYS A 121 0.78 10.79 15.23
C LYS A 121 1.22 10.09 16.52
N PRO A 122 2.34 10.47 17.15
CA PRO A 122 2.76 9.90 18.43
C PRO A 122 1.72 10.19 19.54
N GLU A 123 1.46 9.21 20.41
CA GLU A 123 0.43 9.31 21.47
C GLU A 123 0.64 10.46 22.47
N ALA A 124 1.87 10.89 22.68
CA ALA A 124 2.19 11.97 23.63
C ALA A 124 2.17 13.38 23.01
N GLY A 125 1.73 13.55 21.77
CA GLY A 125 1.72 14.85 21.08
C GLY A 125 3.12 15.44 20.81
N HIS A 126 4.19 14.76 21.20
CA HIS A 126 5.56 15.18 20.94
C HIS A 126 6.06 14.61 19.62
N LEU A 127 5.95 15.39 18.57
CA LEU A 127 6.57 15.12 17.29
C LEU A 127 8.11 15.15 17.46
N ASN A 128 8.71 13.98 17.67
CA ASN A 128 10.12 13.81 17.95
C ASN A 128 10.96 13.52 16.68
N GLN A 129 12.27 13.41 16.84
CA GLN A 129 13.18 13.16 15.71
C GLN A 129 12.93 11.80 15.02
N ALA A 130 12.48 10.78 15.74
CA ALA A 130 12.12 9.50 15.15
C ALA A 130 10.89 9.64 14.25
N PHE A 131 9.87 10.37 14.69
CA PHE A 131 8.69 10.69 13.86
C PHE A 131 9.10 11.51 12.62
N GLN A 132 9.95 12.54 12.80
CA GLN A 132 10.46 13.34 11.68
C GLN A 132 11.15 12.46 10.63
N SER A 133 12.00 11.53 11.05
CA SER A 133 12.71 10.64 10.13
C SER A 133 11.75 9.80 9.28
N VAL A 134 10.70 9.25 9.91
CA VAL A 134 9.68 8.46 9.20
C VAL A 134 8.82 9.33 8.30
N LEU A 135 8.43 10.53 8.76
CA LEU A 135 7.65 11.48 7.98
C LEU A 135 8.39 11.89 6.70
N VAL A 136 9.65 12.31 6.85
CA VAL A 136 10.52 12.72 5.72
C VAL A 136 10.70 11.58 4.72
N ASP A 137 11.02 10.37 5.19
CA ASP A 137 11.15 9.18 4.33
C ASP A 137 9.86 8.94 3.51
N ARG A 138 8.68 9.03 4.14
CA ARG A 138 7.40 8.86 3.44
C ARG A 138 7.12 9.95 2.42
N ILE A 139 7.34 11.23 2.80
CA ILE A 139 7.17 12.35 1.86
C ILE A 139 8.10 12.20 0.66
N GLU A 140 9.39 11.91 0.90
CA GLU A 140 10.36 11.73 -0.18
C GLU A 140 9.97 10.60 -1.13
N ARG A 141 9.52 9.47 -0.60
CA ARG A 141 9.13 8.33 -1.42
C ARG A 141 7.88 8.62 -2.25
N LEU A 142 6.86 9.25 -1.64
CA LEU A 142 5.63 9.64 -2.34
C LEU A 142 5.92 10.68 -3.43
N GLY A 143 6.70 11.72 -3.13
CA GLY A 143 7.04 12.77 -4.07
C GLY A 143 7.95 12.25 -5.21
N ARG A 144 8.94 11.41 -4.89
CA ARG A 144 9.83 10.83 -5.92
C ARG A 144 9.11 9.83 -6.83
N ALA A 145 8.10 9.13 -6.35
CA ALA A 145 7.29 8.25 -7.21
C ALA A 145 6.71 9.03 -8.39
N MET A 146 6.33 10.30 -8.18
CA MET A 146 5.86 11.19 -9.26
C MET A 146 6.99 11.63 -10.21
N LEU A 147 8.19 11.85 -9.69
CA LEU A 147 9.32 12.34 -10.49
C LEU A 147 9.96 11.23 -11.34
N HIS A 148 9.99 10.00 -10.86
CA HIS A 148 10.53 8.84 -11.57
C HIS A 148 9.59 8.28 -12.64
N ASP A 149 8.36 8.79 -12.74
CA ASP A 149 7.38 8.37 -13.74
C ASP A 149 7.83 8.67 -15.19
N ARG A 150 8.84 9.51 -15.37
CA ARG A 150 9.37 9.90 -16.69
C ARG A 150 10.52 9.03 -17.23
N ALA A 151 11.11 8.14 -16.44
CA ALA A 151 12.35 7.41 -16.79
C ALA A 151 12.25 5.90 -16.55
N ALA A 152 11.12 5.26 -16.84
CA ALA A 152 11.00 3.81 -16.66
C ALA A 152 11.72 3.06 -17.78
N SER A 153 12.62 2.17 -17.41
CA SER A 153 13.14 1.16 -18.33
C SER A 153 11.99 0.25 -18.80
N PRO A 154 11.95 -0.09 -20.08
CA PRO A 154 11.01 -1.08 -20.59
C PRO A 154 11.24 -2.42 -19.88
N PHE A 155 10.17 -3.14 -19.61
CA PHE A 155 10.20 -4.50 -19.08
C PHE A 155 9.47 -5.44 -20.04
N VAL A 156 9.83 -6.73 -19.98
CA VAL A 156 9.24 -7.75 -20.83
C VAL A 156 8.32 -8.62 -19.99
N LEU A 157 7.09 -8.81 -20.46
CA LEU A 157 6.15 -9.76 -19.84
C LEU A 157 6.52 -11.18 -20.28
N ARG A 158 6.34 -12.14 -19.36
CA ARG A 158 6.50 -13.56 -19.62
C ARG A 158 5.22 -14.12 -20.24
N ASP A 159 5.37 -15.27 -20.90
CA ASP A 159 4.22 -16.08 -21.27
C ASP A 159 3.45 -16.53 -20.02
N GLU A 160 2.14 -16.45 -20.08
CA GLU A 160 1.28 -16.83 -18.97
C GLU A 160 0.89 -18.31 -19.03
N PRO A 161 1.10 -19.09 -17.96
CA PRO A 161 0.60 -20.46 -17.87
C PRO A 161 -0.94 -20.49 -17.89
N VAL A 162 -1.54 -21.29 -18.76
CA VAL A 162 -3.00 -21.46 -18.84
C VAL A 162 -3.44 -22.58 -17.91
N THR A 163 -3.63 -22.26 -16.64
CA THR A 163 -4.08 -23.22 -15.60
C THR A 163 -5.25 -22.64 -14.81
N ALA A 164 -6.14 -23.52 -14.34
CA ALA A 164 -7.19 -23.12 -13.39
C ALA A 164 -6.57 -22.63 -12.08
N ILE A 165 -7.19 -21.64 -11.45
CA ILE A 165 -6.69 -21.04 -10.21
C ILE A 165 -7.15 -21.87 -9.01
N SER A 166 -6.23 -22.31 -8.15
CA SER A 166 -6.59 -22.95 -6.88
C SER A 166 -6.43 -22.01 -5.69
N LEU A 167 -5.54 -21.02 -5.79
CA LEU A 167 -5.30 -20.05 -4.73
C LEU A 167 -4.83 -18.73 -5.33
N LEU A 168 -5.50 -17.65 -4.96
CA LEU A 168 -5.15 -16.27 -5.33
C LEU A 168 -4.48 -15.56 -4.16
N ALA A 169 -3.26 -15.07 -4.36
CA ALA A 169 -2.52 -14.31 -3.38
C ALA A 169 -2.32 -12.85 -3.83
N ILE A 170 -2.63 -11.89 -2.99
CA ILE A 170 -2.54 -10.46 -3.31
C ILE A 170 -1.63 -9.75 -2.31
N GLY A 171 -0.60 -9.08 -2.81
CA GLY A 171 0.29 -8.22 -2.03
C GLY A 171 0.07 -6.75 -2.35
N ALA A 172 -0.02 -5.89 -1.34
CA ALA A 172 -0.24 -4.46 -1.49
C ALA A 172 0.39 -3.65 -0.35
N SER A 173 0.61 -2.35 -0.58
CA SER A 173 1.16 -1.42 0.41
C SER A 173 0.57 -0.01 0.21
N THR A 174 1.39 1.02 -0.01
CA THR A 174 0.99 2.40 -0.27
C THR A 174 0.04 2.49 -1.46
N GLY A 175 -1.15 3.06 -1.26
CA GLY A 175 -2.25 3.09 -2.26
C GLY A 175 -2.99 1.75 -2.40
N GLY A 176 -2.63 0.73 -1.61
CA GLY A 176 -3.16 -0.63 -1.71
C GLY A 176 -4.65 -0.73 -1.48
N LEU A 177 -5.21 0.04 -0.53
CA LEU A 177 -6.65 -0.06 -0.21
C LEU A 177 -7.52 0.39 -1.38
N SER A 178 -7.17 1.48 -2.03
CA SER A 178 -7.88 1.96 -3.22
C SER A 178 -7.74 0.98 -4.39
N ALA A 179 -6.56 0.38 -4.57
CA ALA A 179 -6.34 -0.64 -5.59
C ALA A 179 -7.12 -1.93 -5.30
N LEU A 180 -7.16 -2.39 -4.04
CA LEU A 180 -7.98 -3.54 -3.60
C LEU A 180 -9.47 -3.27 -3.81
N ALA A 181 -9.95 -2.05 -3.47
CA ALA A 181 -11.33 -1.66 -3.72
C ALA A 181 -11.69 -1.77 -5.21
N ALA A 182 -10.86 -1.23 -6.09
CA ALA A 182 -11.07 -1.30 -7.54
C ALA A 182 -10.98 -2.74 -8.07
N PHE A 183 -10.09 -3.56 -7.54
CA PHE A 183 -9.95 -4.98 -7.88
C PHE A 183 -11.20 -5.77 -7.46
N PHE A 184 -11.60 -5.68 -6.21
CA PHE A 184 -12.74 -6.46 -5.70
C PHE A 184 -14.09 -5.99 -6.23
N ALA A 185 -14.25 -4.70 -6.54
CA ALA A 185 -15.45 -4.20 -7.23
C ALA A 185 -15.65 -4.83 -8.62
N ALA A 186 -14.54 -5.22 -9.30
CA ALA A 186 -14.58 -5.85 -10.62
C ALA A 186 -14.51 -7.39 -10.58
N LEU A 187 -14.14 -7.99 -9.44
CA LEU A 187 -14.08 -9.46 -9.30
C LEU A 187 -15.48 -10.04 -9.08
N PRO A 188 -16.02 -10.86 -10.00
CA PRO A 188 -17.38 -11.38 -9.87
C PRO A 188 -17.53 -12.30 -8.66
N ARG A 189 -18.71 -12.34 -8.06
CA ARG A 189 -19.00 -13.20 -6.90
C ARG A 189 -18.90 -14.71 -7.23
N SER A 190 -18.98 -15.08 -8.51
CA SER A 190 -18.77 -16.44 -8.98
C SER A 190 -17.32 -16.91 -8.91
N PHE A 191 -16.36 -16.03 -8.65
CA PHE A 191 -14.98 -16.45 -8.38
C PHE A 191 -14.91 -17.06 -6.98
N THR A 192 -14.71 -18.38 -6.91
CA THR A 192 -14.80 -19.18 -5.66
C THR A 192 -13.46 -19.66 -5.14
N SER A 193 -12.36 -19.46 -5.86
CA SER A 193 -11.04 -19.82 -5.32
C SER A 193 -10.73 -19.04 -4.03
N PRO A 194 -10.07 -19.65 -3.04
CA PRO A 194 -9.61 -18.97 -1.84
C PRO A 194 -8.71 -17.77 -2.18
N ILE A 195 -8.78 -16.71 -1.37
CA ILE A 195 -8.01 -15.49 -1.57
C ILE A 195 -7.22 -15.18 -0.28
N VAL A 196 -5.92 -14.98 -0.41
CA VAL A 196 -5.07 -14.50 0.69
C VAL A 196 -4.52 -13.10 0.36
N VAL A 197 -4.53 -12.20 1.35
CA VAL A 197 -4.14 -10.80 1.16
C VAL A 197 -3.12 -10.39 2.22
N THR A 198 -2.00 -9.84 1.77
CA THR A 198 -1.05 -9.12 2.63
C THR A 198 -1.05 -7.64 2.25
N GLN A 199 -1.50 -6.80 3.17
CA GLN A 199 -1.43 -5.35 3.09
C GLN A 199 -0.52 -4.83 4.19
N HIS A 200 0.46 -3.98 3.85
CA HIS A 200 1.30 -3.35 4.86
C HIS A 200 0.51 -2.30 5.63
N LEU A 201 0.05 -2.68 6.80
CA LEU A 201 -0.66 -1.83 7.76
C LEU A 201 -0.20 -2.16 9.19
N PRO A 202 -0.29 -1.20 10.13
CA PRO A 202 -0.04 -1.49 11.54
C PRO A 202 -1.00 -2.55 12.09
N PRO A 203 -0.56 -3.39 13.05
CA PRO A 203 -1.38 -4.46 13.62
C PRO A 203 -2.76 -4.02 14.12
N SER A 204 -2.84 -2.85 14.74
CA SER A 204 -4.08 -2.28 15.26
C SER A 204 -5.14 -1.98 14.19
N PHE A 205 -4.74 -1.90 12.91
CA PHE A 205 -5.63 -1.61 11.78
C PHE A 205 -6.22 -2.88 11.15
N MET A 206 -5.61 -4.05 11.38
CA MET A 206 -5.97 -5.28 10.66
C MET A 206 -7.44 -5.74 10.85
N PRO A 207 -8.04 -5.70 12.05
CA PRO A 207 -9.46 -6.04 12.20
C PRO A 207 -10.37 -5.12 11.37
N TYR A 208 -10.15 -3.80 11.44
CA TYR A 208 -10.93 -2.82 10.67
C TYR A 208 -10.69 -2.94 9.15
N PHE A 209 -9.47 -3.30 8.75
CA PHE A 209 -9.14 -3.56 7.36
C PHE A 209 -9.91 -4.79 6.84
N ALA A 210 -9.98 -5.88 7.61
CA ALA A 210 -10.77 -7.06 7.23
C ALA A 210 -12.26 -6.72 7.09
N ASP A 211 -12.84 -5.96 8.02
CA ASP A 211 -14.23 -5.52 7.96
C ASP A 211 -14.49 -4.64 6.72
N GLN A 212 -13.61 -3.68 6.45
CA GLN A 212 -13.72 -2.81 5.28
C GLN A 212 -13.54 -3.61 3.98
N LEU A 213 -12.62 -4.57 3.96
CA LEU A 213 -12.40 -5.43 2.81
C LEU A 213 -13.61 -6.31 2.53
N SER A 214 -14.27 -6.82 3.60
CA SER A 214 -15.55 -7.55 3.48
C SER A 214 -16.62 -6.69 2.80
N ALA A 215 -16.75 -5.44 3.23
CA ALA A 215 -17.73 -4.51 2.66
C ALA A 215 -17.43 -4.19 1.18
N MET A 216 -16.16 -3.90 0.85
CA MET A 216 -15.74 -3.58 -0.52
C MET A 216 -15.86 -4.77 -1.48
N ALA A 217 -15.49 -5.97 -1.01
CA ALA A 217 -15.50 -7.18 -1.83
C ALA A 217 -16.88 -7.85 -1.93
N GLY A 218 -17.80 -7.51 -1.01
CA GLY A 218 -19.06 -8.24 -0.85
C GLY A 218 -18.85 -9.73 -0.52
N ARG A 219 -17.73 -10.07 0.15
CA ARG A 219 -17.29 -11.41 0.55
C ARG A 219 -16.83 -11.34 1.99
N PHE A 220 -16.94 -12.44 2.73
CA PHE A 220 -16.40 -12.48 4.07
C PHE A 220 -14.87 -12.37 4.04
N ALA A 221 -14.32 -11.41 4.77
CA ALA A 221 -12.89 -11.26 4.98
C ALA A 221 -12.58 -11.28 6.46
N HIS A 222 -11.50 -11.95 6.85
CA HIS A 222 -11.09 -12.09 8.24
C HIS A 222 -9.57 -12.05 8.37
N VAL A 223 -9.08 -11.67 9.54
CA VAL A 223 -7.67 -11.77 9.89
C VAL A 223 -7.31 -13.24 10.11
N ALA A 224 -6.19 -13.67 9.53
CA ALA A 224 -5.70 -15.04 9.64
C ALA A 224 -5.51 -15.45 11.11
N GLN A 225 -5.86 -16.69 11.40
CA GLN A 225 -5.64 -17.34 12.67
C GLN A 225 -4.89 -18.65 12.44
N GLU A 226 -3.97 -18.98 13.35
CA GLU A 226 -3.19 -20.21 13.29
C GLU A 226 -4.11 -21.43 13.17
N GLY A 227 -3.84 -22.28 12.18
CA GLY A 227 -4.60 -23.53 11.97
C GLY A 227 -5.98 -23.38 11.33
N ARG A 228 -6.43 -22.15 10.98
CA ARG A 228 -7.72 -21.95 10.34
C ARG A 228 -7.66 -22.35 8.85
N ILE A 229 -8.69 -23.08 8.40
CA ILE A 229 -8.88 -23.39 6.98
C ILE A 229 -9.15 -22.10 6.20
N ILE A 230 -8.52 -21.99 5.03
CA ILE A 230 -8.70 -20.88 4.08
C ILE A 230 -9.79 -21.31 3.09
N GLU A 231 -10.99 -20.83 3.35
CA GLU A 231 -12.20 -21.25 2.63
C GLU A 231 -12.30 -20.61 1.24
N GLY A 232 -12.91 -21.36 0.33
CA GLY A 232 -13.24 -20.85 -1.01
C GLY A 232 -14.26 -19.72 -0.97
N GLY A 233 -14.02 -18.66 -1.73
CA GLY A 233 -14.89 -17.48 -1.78
C GLY A 233 -14.71 -16.50 -0.62
N GLU A 234 -13.89 -16.83 0.39
CA GLU A 234 -13.50 -15.95 1.48
C GLU A 234 -12.15 -15.25 1.21
N ILE A 235 -11.85 -14.23 2.00
CA ILE A 235 -10.59 -13.50 1.98
C ILE A 235 -9.90 -13.64 3.34
N THR A 236 -8.73 -14.25 3.37
CA THR A 236 -7.90 -14.36 4.57
C THR A 236 -6.81 -13.28 4.51
N VAL A 237 -6.80 -12.39 5.51
CA VAL A 237 -5.87 -11.25 5.60
C VAL A 237 -4.71 -11.60 6.54
N ALA A 238 -3.48 -11.27 6.14
CA ALA A 238 -2.32 -11.43 7.01
C ALA A 238 -2.47 -10.62 8.30
N PRO A 239 -2.12 -11.17 9.47
CA PRO A 239 -2.14 -10.44 10.73
C PRO A 239 -0.98 -9.43 10.79
N GLY A 240 -1.14 -8.35 11.54
CA GLY A 240 -0.13 -7.30 11.57
C GLY A 240 1.22 -7.66 12.16
N PRO A 241 1.29 -8.42 13.29
CA PRO A 241 2.56 -8.72 13.94
C PRO A 241 3.30 -9.90 13.28
N ASP A 242 2.57 -10.79 12.60
CA ASP A 242 3.10 -12.01 11.98
C ASP A 242 2.88 -12.01 10.48
N HIS A 243 3.61 -12.84 9.76
CA HIS A 243 3.38 -13.15 8.36
C HIS A 243 2.30 -14.23 8.23
N LEU A 244 1.48 -14.12 7.20
CA LEU A 244 0.61 -15.21 6.78
C LEU A 244 1.40 -16.18 5.90
N LEU A 245 1.40 -17.43 6.27
CA LEU A 245 1.84 -18.55 5.46
C LEU A 245 0.64 -19.45 5.14
N VAL A 246 0.74 -20.21 4.08
CA VAL A 246 -0.26 -21.21 3.71
C VAL A 246 0.39 -22.59 3.69
N THR A 247 -0.22 -23.54 4.37
CA THR A 247 0.16 -24.96 4.31
C THR A 247 -0.97 -25.78 3.72
N ARG A 248 -0.70 -27.04 3.42
CA ARG A 248 -1.70 -27.96 2.92
C ARG A 248 -1.93 -29.10 3.91
N GLU A 249 -3.18 -29.32 4.31
CA GLU A 249 -3.60 -30.44 5.15
C GLU A 249 -4.70 -31.23 4.41
N GLY A 250 -4.33 -32.39 3.87
CA GLY A 250 -5.23 -33.14 3.00
C GLY A 250 -5.60 -32.36 1.73
N ALA A 251 -6.87 -32.03 1.57
CA ALA A 251 -7.38 -31.22 0.45
C ALA A 251 -7.36 -29.75 0.74
N ASP A 252 -7.28 -29.33 2.00
CA ASP A 252 -7.52 -27.98 2.45
C ASP A 252 -6.24 -27.15 2.47
N PHE A 253 -6.37 -25.86 2.22
CA PHE A 253 -5.36 -24.85 2.53
C PHE A 253 -5.59 -24.34 3.96
N VAL A 254 -4.52 -24.27 4.74
CA VAL A 254 -4.57 -23.90 6.16
C VAL A 254 -3.63 -22.73 6.42
N ALA A 255 -4.11 -21.73 7.15
CA ALA A 255 -3.32 -20.57 7.55
C ALA A 255 -2.32 -20.94 8.64
N ARG A 256 -1.08 -20.48 8.48
CA ARG A 256 0.00 -20.54 9.48
C ARG A 256 0.55 -19.14 9.70
N LEU A 257 1.00 -18.90 10.90
CA LEU A 257 1.57 -17.62 11.29
C LEU A 257 3.07 -17.75 11.53
N SER A 258 3.84 -16.72 11.19
CA SER A 258 5.29 -16.69 11.38
C SER A 258 5.80 -15.30 11.72
N ASP A 259 6.62 -15.19 12.76
CA ASP A 259 7.30 -13.99 13.19
C ASP A 259 8.73 -13.85 12.61
N GLN A 260 9.14 -14.74 11.72
CA GLN A 260 10.49 -14.75 11.13
C GLN A 260 10.76 -13.47 10.34
N SER A 261 11.88 -12.82 10.65
CA SER A 261 12.24 -11.59 9.96
C SER A 261 12.57 -11.84 8.48
N THR A 262 12.11 -10.94 7.63
CA THR A 262 12.33 -10.98 6.17
C THR A 262 13.42 -10.01 5.74
N ALA A 263 13.95 -10.19 4.52
CA ALA A 263 14.94 -9.28 3.93
C ALA A 263 14.42 -7.85 3.78
N THR A 264 13.12 -7.68 3.59
CA THR A 264 12.45 -6.38 3.47
C THR A 264 12.14 -5.74 4.82
N ARG A 265 12.20 -6.53 5.92
CA ARG A 265 11.80 -6.12 7.28
C ARG A 265 10.36 -5.57 7.37
N CYS A 266 9.51 -5.96 6.42
CA CYS A 266 8.08 -5.63 6.47
C CYS A 266 7.34 -6.61 7.38
N TYR A 267 6.40 -6.12 8.16
CA TYR A 267 5.48 -6.91 8.99
C TYR A 267 4.06 -6.37 8.78
N PRO A 268 3.14 -7.20 8.23
CA PRO A 268 3.39 -8.49 7.58
C PRO A 268 4.17 -8.31 6.25
N SER A 269 4.82 -9.36 5.74
CA SER A 269 5.53 -9.35 4.45
C SER A 269 4.81 -10.20 3.41
N VAL A 270 4.86 -9.74 2.15
CA VAL A 270 4.29 -10.43 0.98
C VAL A 270 5.14 -11.64 0.56
N ASP A 271 6.47 -11.53 0.69
CA ASP A 271 7.40 -12.56 0.24
C ASP A 271 7.15 -13.94 0.88
N PRO A 272 7.01 -14.09 2.22
CA PRO A 272 6.73 -15.38 2.86
C PRO A 272 5.37 -15.96 2.45
N MET A 273 4.34 -15.12 2.35
CA MET A 273 3.02 -15.55 1.89
C MET A 273 3.11 -16.15 0.48
N LEU A 274 3.73 -15.46 -0.46
CA LEU A 274 3.85 -15.95 -1.83
C LEU A 274 4.73 -17.20 -1.93
N ALA A 275 5.81 -17.29 -1.14
CA ALA A 275 6.66 -18.46 -1.10
C ALA A 275 5.87 -19.71 -0.67
N SER A 276 5.09 -19.61 0.41
CA SER A 276 4.25 -20.72 0.89
C SER A 276 3.12 -21.07 -0.10
N VAL A 277 2.51 -20.07 -0.74
CA VAL A 277 1.50 -20.27 -1.79
C VAL A 277 2.10 -21.01 -2.99
N ALA A 278 3.33 -20.69 -3.39
CA ALA A 278 4.04 -21.39 -4.46
C ALA A 278 4.22 -22.90 -4.14
N GLU A 279 4.55 -23.22 -2.90
CA GLU A 279 4.76 -24.61 -2.45
C GLU A 279 3.47 -25.43 -2.47
N VAL A 280 2.34 -24.85 -2.02
CA VAL A 280 1.10 -25.62 -1.83
C VAL A 280 0.18 -25.63 -3.06
N ALA A 281 0.24 -24.61 -3.92
CA ALA A 281 -0.64 -24.46 -5.09
C ALA A 281 0.09 -24.71 -6.43
N GLY A 282 1.43 -24.61 -6.46
CA GLY A 282 2.25 -24.92 -7.64
C GLY A 282 1.82 -24.12 -8.88
N PRO A 283 1.62 -24.80 -10.05
CA PRO A 283 1.21 -24.14 -11.29
C PRO A 283 -0.16 -23.44 -11.22
N ARG A 284 -0.98 -23.79 -10.22
CA ARG A 284 -2.32 -23.22 -10.01
C ARG A 284 -2.32 -22.02 -9.05
N ALA A 285 -1.14 -21.57 -8.63
CA ALA A 285 -0.96 -20.34 -7.86
C ALA A 285 -1.05 -19.11 -8.76
N VAL A 286 -1.80 -18.12 -8.34
CA VAL A 286 -1.78 -16.80 -8.96
C VAL A 286 -1.43 -15.75 -7.91
N ALA A 287 -0.37 -14.98 -8.17
CA ALA A 287 0.02 -13.85 -7.35
C ALA A 287 -0.31 -12.54 -8.05
N ILE A 288 -0.85 -11.57 -7.32
CA ILE A 288 -1.06 -10.20 -7.78
C ILE A 288 -0.27 -9.26 -6.89
N ILE A 289 0.58 -8.43 -7.48
CA ILE A 289 1.29 -7.38 -6.77
C ILE A 289 0.70 -6.03 -7.18
N LEU A 290 0.00 -5.43 -6.24
CA LEU A 290 -0.60 -4.10 -6.38
C LEU A 290 0.39 -3.02 -5.97
N THR A 291 -0.06 -1.77 -6.13
CA THR A 291 0.68 -0.57 -5.75
C THR A 291 1.29 -0.71 -4.36
N GLY A 292 2.50 -0.25 -4.21
CA GLY A 292 3.24 -0.30 -2.95
C GLY A 292 4.66 0.16 -3.11
N MET A 293 5.22 0.54 -1.99
CA MET A 293 6.58 1.02 -1.88
C MET A 293 7.57 -0.12 -1.65
N GLY A 294 8.78 0.02 -2.20
CA GLY A 294 9.84 -0.96 -2.02
C GLY A 294 9.76 -2.12 -3.01
N ARG A 295 10.18 -3.30 -2.55
CA ARG A 295 10.32 -4.50 -3.39
C ARG A 295 9.81 -5.78 -2.74
N ASP A 296 9.05 -5.66 -1.65
CA ASP A 296 8.42 -6.83 -1.01
C ASP A 296 7.48 -7.52 -2.00
N GLY A 297 7.46 -8.83 -1.97
CA GLY A 297 6.77 -9.66 -2.95
C GLY A 297 7.63 -10.07 -4.17
N THR A 298 8.82 -9.48 -4.38
CA THR A 298 9.67 -9.84 -5.54
C THR A 298 10.30 -11.24 -5.37
N GLN A 299 10.77 -11.57 -4.18
CA GLN A 299 11.33 -12.91 -3.91
C GLN A 299 10.23 -13.98 -3.93
N GLY A 300 9.07 -13.69 -3.33
CA GLY A 300 7.91 -14.56 -3.36
C GLY A 300 7.38 -14.77 -4.79
N ALA A 301 7.31 -13.72 -5.60
CA ALA A 301 6.94 -13.82 -7.01
C ALA A 301 7.90 -14.74 -7.79
N SER A 302 9.20 -14.69 -7.50
CA SER A 302 10.17 -15.62 -8.10
C SER A 302 9.88 -17.07 -7.74
N ARG A 303 9.41 -17.35 -6.51
CA ARG A 303 8.98 -18.70 -6.10
C ARG A 303 7.71 -19.14 -6.83
N ILE A 304 6.72 -18.24 -6.99
CA ILE A 304 5.50 -18.54 -7.78
C ILE A 304 5.88 -18.91 -9.21
N VAL A 305 6.74 -18.13 -9.84
CA VAL A 305 7.22 -18.41 -11.21
C VAL A 305 7.97 -19.75 -11.29
N ALA A 306 8.88 -20.04 -10.35
CA ALA A 306 9.63 -21.30 -10.30
C ALA A 306 8.71 -22.51 -10.11
N ALA A 307 7.58 -22.35 -9.42
CA ALA A 307 6.54 -23.37 -9.25
C ALA A 307 5.59 -23.51 -10.47
N GLY A 308 5.81 -22.73 -11.54
CA GLY A 308 4.96 -22.72 -12.74
C GLY A 308 3.69 -21.88 -12.62
N GLY A 309 3.53 -21.10 -11.55
CA GLY A 309 2.38 -20.21 -11.33
C GLY A 309 2.48 -18.90 -12.11
N SER A 310 1.44 -18.09 -12.01
CA SER A 310 1.30 -16.79 -12.69
C SER A 310 1.52 -15.63 -11.74
N VAL A 311 2.22 -14.58 -12.20
CA VAL A 311 2.41 -13.34 -11.45
C VAL A 311 1.89 -12.18 -12.27
N LEU A 312 0.92 -11.46 -11.72
CA LEU A 312 0.29 -10.30 -12.30
C LEU A 312 0.70 -9.05 -11.50
N VAL A 313 0.88 -7.94 -12.14
CA VAL A 313 1.26 -6.69 -11.48
C VAL A 313 0.33 -5.54 -11.85
N GLN A 314 0.10 -4.64 -10.91
CA GLN A 314 -0.57 -3.38 -11.24
C GLN A 314 0.31 -2.57 -12.18
N ASP A 315 -0.29 -1.96 -13.19
CA ASP A 315 0.41 -1.08 -14.11
C ASP A 315 0.86 0.22 -13.41
N ARG A 316 1.78 0.91 -14.06
CA ARG A 316 2.35 2.14 -13.53
C ARG A 316 1.33 3.26 -13.46
N ALA A 317 0.48 3.40 -14.48
CA ALA A 317 -0.43 4.53 -14.61
C ALA A 317 -1.50 4.56 -13.50
N SER A 318 -1.96 3.40 -13.03
CA SER A 318 -2.95 3.29 -11.97
C SER A 318 -2.34 3.16 -10.57
N SER A 319 -1.02 2.98 -10.43
CA SER A 319 -0.34 2.83 -9.14
C SER A 319 -0.15 4.17 -8.44
N ALA A 320 -0.44 4.23 -7.14
CA ALA A 320 -0.04 5.36 -6.30
C ALA A 320 1.50 5.44 -6.19
N VAL A 321 2.14 4.28 -6.00
CA VAL A 321 3.59 4.07 -6.02
C VAL A 321 3.90 2.77 -6.75
N TRP A 322 4.63 2.84 -7.86
CA TRP A 322 4.97 1.66 -8.67
C TRP A 322 6.28 0.98 -8.21
N GLY A 323 6.50 0.88 -6.89
CA GLY A 323 7.68 0.26 -6.29
C GLY A 323 7.60 -1.27 -6.31
N MET A 324 6.69 -1.85 -5.55
CA MET A 324 6.48 -3.31 -5.49
C MET A 324 6.14 -3.91 -6.86
N PRO A 325 5.11 -3.45 -7.60
CA PRO A 325 4.80 -4.01 -8.90
C PRO A 325 5.92 -3.76 -9.93
N GLY A 326 6.58 -2.60 -9.86
CA GLY A 326 7.72 -2.26 -10.72
C GLY A 326 8.92 -3.15 -10.49
N SER A 327 9.24 -3.48 -9.25
CA SER A 327 10.33 -4.39 -8.90
C SER A 327 10.11 -5.80 -9.47
N VAL A 328 8.88 -6.31 -9.39
CA VAL A 328 8.49 -7.60 -9.97
C VAL A 328 8.54 -7.58 -11.50
N ALA A 329 8.02 -6.52 -12.13
CA ALA A 329 8.04 -6.36 -13.58
C ALA A 329 9.47 -6.25 -14.13
N GLN A 330 10.33 -5.44 -13.50
CA GLN A 330 11.72 -5.27 -13.89
C GLN A 330 12.57 -6.53 -13.68
N ALA A 331 12.20 -7.38 -12.72
CA ALA A 331 12.80 -8.71 -12.55
C ALA A 331 12.35 -9.74 -13.62
N GLY A 332 11.48 -9.36 -14.56
CA GLY A 332 10.98 -10.25 -15.61
C GLY A 332 10.05 -11.35 -15.10
N LEU A 333 9.39 -11.14 -13.97
CA LEU A 333 8.55 -12.15 -13.30
C LEU A 333 7.07 -12.04 -13.67
N ALA A 334 6.63 -10.87 -14.14
CA ALA A 334 5.22 -10.61 -14.46
C ALA A 334 4.81 -11.17 -15.81
N CYS A 335 3.61 -11.75 -15.90
CA CYS A 335 2.97 -12.16 -17.15
C CYS A 335 1.87 -11.19 -17.61
N VAL A 336 1.30 -10.39 -16.69
CA VAL A 336 0.30 -9.36 -16.98
C VAL A 336 0.64 -8.09 -16.19
N ALA A 337 0.51 -6.92 -16.84
CA ALA A 337 0.57 -5.62 -16.18
C ALA A 337 -0.64 -4.80 -16.61
N ALA A 338 -1.54 -4.48 -15.66
CA ALA A 338 -2.79 -3.79 -15.94
C ALA A 338 -3.35 -3.07 -14.70
N ALA A 339 -4.35 -2.22 -14.90
CA ALA A 339 -5.10 -1.60 -13.79
C ALA A 339 -5.85 -2.66 -12.95
N PRO A 340 -6.10 -2.41 -11.65
CA PRO A 340 -6.68 -3.41 -10.74
C PRO A 340 -7.98 -4.05 -11.23
N ALA A 341 -8.89 -3.27 -11.80
CA ALA A 341 -10.13 -3.78 -12.35
C ALA A 341 -9.90 -4.72 -13.55
N ALA A 342 -8.91 -4.43 -14.40
CA ALA A 342 -8.55 -5.28 -15.53
C ALA A 342 -7.85 -6.57 -15.06
N LEU A 343 -7.04 -6.51 -13.99
CA LEU A 343 -6.46 -7.70 -13.35
C LEU A 343 -7.56 -8.60 -12.79
N ALA A 344 -8.58 -8.04 -12.14
CA ALA A 344 -9.73 -8.79 -11.64
C ALA A 344 -10.49 -9.49 -12.77
N ALA A 345 -10.79 -8.78 -13.85
CA ALA A 345 -11.44 -9.37 -15.03
C ALA A 345 -10.59 -10.47 -15.68
N HIS A 346 -9.26 -10.31 -15.67
CA HIS A 346 -8.33 -11.33 -16.16
C HIS A 346 -8.38 -12.61 -15.31
N VAL A 347 -8.29 -12.48 -13.99
CA VAL A 347 -8.38 -13.60 -13.02
C VAL A 347 -9.73 -14.30 -13.11
N ALA A 348 -10.82 -13.54 -13.25
CA ALA A 348 -12.17 -14.09 -13.35
C ALA A 348 -12.35 -15.04 -14.55
N ARG A 349 -11.74 -14.71 -15.70
CA ARG A 349 -11.80 -15.59 -16.89
C ARG A 349 -11.10 -16.93 -16.69
N ARG A 350 -10.09 -16.99 -15.80
CA ARG A 350 -9.35 -18.22 -15.48
C ARG A 350 -9.98 -19.04 -14.34
N GLY A 351 -10.74 -18.40 -13.45
CA GLY A 351 -11.45 -19.05 -12.34
C GLY A 351 -12.82 -19.63 -12.73
N ALA A 352 -13.25 -19.48 -13.98
CA ALA A 352 -14.56 -19.93 -14.47
C ALA A 352 -14.55 -21.36 -15.06
N VAL A 353 -13.55 -22.19 -14.68
CA VAL A 353 -13.44 -23.60 -15.16
C VAL A 353 -13.84 -24.57 -14.06
#